data_e70a363193d6669f462eaf2d920400e4
#
_entry.id   e70a363193d6669f462eaf2d920400e4
#
_cell.length_a   1.000
_cell.length_b   1.000
_cell.length_c   1.000
_cell.angle_alpha   90.00
_cell.angle_beta   90.00
_cell.angle_gamma   90.00
#
_symmetry.space_group_name_H-M   'P 1'
#
loop_
_entity.id
_entity.type
_entity.pdbx_description
1 polymer ?
#
loop_
_entity_poly.entity_id
_entity_poly.type
_entity_poly.pdbx_seq_one_letter_code
_entity_poly.pdbx_strand_id
1 'polypeptide(L)'
;MDAKLTFVVLGEQGEPLWMSRTVRSATPAQWRALVARDRHYAFPGCTMKPIWCTAHHILEYDRDHGPTDIDNMALLCGGHHKTVHKPGWTAKMEPGQYLVVTDPDGHQLRGPPRTHL
;
A
#
# COMPACT_ATOMS: atom_id res chain seq x y z
N MET A 1 -3.72 7.36 -23.23
CA MET A 1 -3.56 7.87 -21.86
C MET A 1 -3.18 9.34 -21.93
N ASP A 2 -3.83 10.17 -21.17
CA ASP A 2 -3.53 11.58 -21.21
C ASP A 2 -2.26 11.93 -20.43
N ALA A 3 -1.73 13.13 -20.66
CA ALA A 3 -0.46 13.56 -20.06
C ALA A 3 -0.55 13.66 -18.55
N LYS A 4 -1.72 13.97 -18.01
CA LYS A 4 -1.92 14.08 -16.56
C LYS A 4 -1.73 12.74 -15.86
N LEU A 5 -2.36 11.68 -16.42
CA LEU A 5 -2.19 10.34 -15.87
C LEU A 5 -0.75 9.87 -15.98
N THR A 6 -0.11 10.12 -17.11
CA THR A 6 1.29 9.76 -17.29
C THR A 6 2.18 10.42 -16.24
N PHE A 7 1.93 11.69 -15.93
CA PHE A 7 2.71 12.43 -14.96
C PHE A 7 2.58 11.85 -13.56
N VAL A 8 1.36 11.52 -13.12
CA VAL A 8 1.15 11.03 -11.75
C VAL A 8 1.56 9.58 -11.54
N VAL A 9 1.75 8.79 -12.61
CA VAL A 9 2.10 7.37 -12.48
C VAL A 9 3.60 7.12 -12.52
N LEU A 10 4.42 8.16 -12.62
CA LEU A 10 5.87 8.00 -12.71
C LEU A 10 6.55 8.32 -11.37
N GLY A 11 7.63 7.60 -11.07
CA GLY A 11 8.50 7.90 -9.96
C GLY A 11 9.47 9.03 -10.28
N GLU A 12 10.38 9.31 -9.35
CA GLU A 12 11.34 10.42 -9.47
C GLU A 12 12.23 10.32 -10.70
N GLN A 13 12.53 9.10 -11.13
CA GLN A 13 13.40 8.86 -12.28
C GLN A 13 12.61 8.47 -13.53
N GLY A 14 11.32 8.75 -13.54
CA GLY A 14 10.46 8.45 -14.69
C GLY A 14 9.96 7.03 -14.75
N GLU A 15 10.24 6.19 -13.73
CA GLU A 15 9.76 4.81 -13.71
C GLU A 15 8.27 4.77 -13.30
N PRO A 16 7.48 3.84 -13.86
CA PRO A 16 6.05 3.77 -13.57
C PRO A 16 5.78 3.28 -12.14
N LEU A 17 4.79 3.89 -11.51
CA LEU A 17 4.30 3.48 -10.17
C LEU A 17 2.93 2.81 -10.23
N TRP A 18 2.18 2.96 -11.32
CA TRP A 18 0.92 2.28 -11.56
C TRP A 18 1.15 1.25 -12.66
N MET A 19 1.19 -0.02 -12.28
CA MET A 19 1.53 -1.12 -13.19
C MET A 19 0.31 -1.95 -13.59
N SER A 20 -0.87 -1.60 -13.06
CA SER A 20 -2.09 -2.36 -13.28
C SER A 20 -1.86 -3.84 -12.97
N ARG A 21 -2.24 -4.73 -13.87
CA ARG A 21 -2.04 -6.17 -13.66
C ARG A 21 -0.88 -6.74 -14.48
N THR A 22 -0.03 -5.88 -15.02
CA THR A 22 1.12 -6.32 -15.82
C THR A 22 2.19 -7.00 -15.00
N VAL A 23 2.26 -6.69 -13.71
CA VAL A 23 3.18 -7.37 -12.77
C VAL A 23 2.38 -7.79 -11.54
N ARG A 24 2.81 -8.88 -10.90
CA ARG A 24 2.18 -9.38 -9.68
C ARG A 24 2.79 -8.73 -8.44
N SER A 25 4.09 -8.60 -8.41
CA SER A 25 4.81 -8.08 -7.25
C SER A 25 5.24 -6.64 -7.49
N ALA A 26 5.41 -5.88 -6.40
CA ALA A 26 5.91 -4.52 -6.49
C ALA A 26 7.28 -4.48 -7.19
N THR A 27 7.43 -3.52 -8.10
CA THR A 27 8.71 -3.27 -8.76
C THR A 27 9.67 -2.58 -7.79
N PRO A 28 10.99 -2.56 -8.07
CA PRO A 28 11.93 -1.80 -7.25
C PRO A 28 11.55 -0.32 -7.12
N ALA A 29 11.05 0.29 -8.19
CA ALA A 29 10.60 1.69 -8.16
C ALA A 29 9.41 1.86 -7.22
N GLN A 30 8.44 0.94 -7.28
CA GLN A 30 7.29 0.96 -6.39
C GLN A 30 7.71 0.74 -4.94
N TRP A 31 8.65 -0.18 -4.71
CA TRP A 31 9.17 -0.43 -3.37
C TRP A 31 9.78 0.86 -2.78
N ARG A 32 10.61 1.57 -3.55
CA ARG A 32 11.19 2.82 -3.09
C ARG A 32 10.13 3.86 -2.78
N ALA A 33 9.10 3.97 -3.62
CA ALA A 33 8.00 4.90 -3.39
C ALA A 33 7.20 4.53 -2.14
N LEU A 34 6.95 3.24 -1.92
CA LEU A 34 6.26 2.76 -0.72
C LEU A 34 7.06 3.05 0.54
N VAL A 35 8.37 2.83 0.50
CA VAL A 35 9.25 3.15 1.64
C VAL A 35 9.19 4.64 1.97
N ALA A 36 9.23 5.49 0.94
CA ALA A 36 9.16 6.94 1.14
C ALA A 36 7.81 7.38 1.72
N ARG A 37 6.73 6.78 1.25
CA ARG A 37 5.37 7.11 1.71
C ARG A 37 5.08 6.54 3.09
N ASP A 38 5.28 5.23 3.24
CA ASP A 38 4.80 4.49 4.42
C ASP A 38 5.80 4.50 5.55
N ARG A 39 7.10 4.44 5.22
CA ARG A 39 8.14 4.29 6.22
C ARG A 39 7.80 3.10 7.12
N HIS A 40 7.37 3.36 8.36
CA HIS A 40 6.88 2.33 9.27
C HIS A 40 5.46 2.65 9.78
N TYR A 41 4.71 3.47 9.04
CA TYR A 41 3.40 3.96 9.48
C TYR A 41 2.24 3.40 8.65
N ALA A 42 2.46 2.48 7.72
CA ALA A 42 1.35 1.96 6.91
C ALA A 42 0.29 1.32 7.80
N PHE A 43 0.69 0.39 8.67
CA PHE A 43 -0.22 -0.11 9.70
C PHE A 43 -0.16 0.85 10.89
N PRO A 44 -1.32 1.35 11.36
CA PRO A 44 -1.35 2.34 12.45
C PRO A 44 -0.59 1.86 13.68
N GLY A 45 0.35 2.67 14.15
CA GLY A 45 1.17 2.36 15.32
C GLY A 45 2.35 1.42 15.08
N CYS A 46 2.54 0.93 13.87
CA CYS A 46 3.66 0.04 13.58
C CYS A 46 4.97 0.84 13.51
N THR A 47 6.00 0.34 14.18
CA THR A 47 7.33 0.95 14.19
C THR A 47 8.39 0.09 13.51
N MET A 48 7.98 -1.01 12.86
CA MET A 48 8.91 -1.92 12.20
C MET A 48 9.57 -1.24 11.00
N LYS A 49 10.88 -1.43 10.86
CA LYS A 49 11.63 -0.86 9.75
C LYS A 49 11.16 -1.45 8.41
N PRO A 50 11.19 -0.65 7.32
CA PRO A 50 10.74 -1.13 6.00
C PRO A 50 11.41 -2.41 5.53
N ILE A 51 12.68 -2.65 5.88
CA ILE A 51 13.39 -3.86 5.47
C ILE A 51 12.71 -5.15 5.97
N TRP A 52 11.91 -5.06 7.03
CA TRP A 52 11.17 -6.19 7.58
C TRP A 52 9.72 -6.22 7.10
N CYS A 53 9.38 -5.35 6.16
CA CYS A 53 8.02 -5.24 5.63
C CYS A 53 7.95 -5.79 4.21
N THR A 54 6.72 -6.11 3.79
CA THR A 54 6.44 -6.51 2.40
C THR A 54 5.39 -5.58 1.83
N ALA A 55 5.40 -5.44 0.50
CA ALA A 55 4.36 -4.68 -0.20
C ALA A 55 3.12 -5.56 -0.30
N HIS A 56 2.06 -5.15 0.39
CA HIS A 56 0.80 -5.88 0.45
C HIS A 56 -0.23 -5.21 -0.46
N HIS A 57 -0.91 -6.01 -1.30
CA HIS A 57 -2.02 -5.51 -2.10
C HIS A 57 -3.26 -5.37 -1.22
N ILE A 58 -3.87 -4.19 -1.21
CA ILE A 58 -5.09 -3.94 -0.43
C ILE A 58 -6.24 -4.74 -1.03
N LEU A 59 -6.48 -4.59 -2.32
CA LEU A 59 -7.30 -5.54 -3.09
C LEU A 59 -6.33 -6.61 -3.59
N GLU A 60 -6.53 -7.85 -3.15
CA GLU A 60 -5.58 -8.91 -3.45
C GLU A 60 -5.51 -9.20 -4.95
N TYR A 61 -4.30 -9.51 -5.41
CA TYR A 61 -4.05 -9.71 -6.83
C TYR A 61 -4.87 -10.84 -7.42
N ASP A 62 -4.88 -11.99 -6.76
CA ASP A 62 -5.62 -13.16 -7.26
C ASP A 62 -7.09 -13.12 -6.92
N ARG A 63 -7.42 -12.94 -5.64
CA ARG A 63 -8.80 -13.02 -5.17
C ARG A 63 -9.67 -11.88 -5.69
N ASP A 64 -9.15 -10.65 -5.66
CA ASP A 64 -9.92 -9.45 -5.91
C ASP A 64 -9.57 -8.79 -7.25
N HIS A 65 -8.68 -9.39 -8.03
CA HIS A 65 -8.15 -8.81 -9.26
C HIS A 65 -7.53 -7.43 -9.03
N GLY A 66 -6.91 -7.24 -7.85
CA GLY A 66 -6.32 -5.97 -7.49
C GLY A 66 -5.10 -5.63 -8.32
N PRO A 67 -4.95 -4.35 -8.70
CA PRO A 67 -3.80 -3.93 -9.50
C PRO A 67 -2.55 -3.76 -8.65
N THR A 68 -1.38 -3.90 -9.28
CA THR A 68 -0.09 -3.58 -8.66
C THR A 68 0.17 -2.09 -8.89
N ASP A 69 -0.61 -1.27 -8.21
CA ASP A 69 -0.55 0.18 -8.28
C ASP A 69 -0.17 0.73 -6.91
N ILE A 70 0.55 1.84 -6.90
CA ILE A 70 1.06 2.43 -5.65
C ILE A 70 -0.07 2.72 -4.65
N ASP A 71 -1.25 3.09 -5.13
CA ASP A 71 -2.40 3.38 -4.27
C ASP A 71 -3.19 2.14 -3.85
N ASN A 72 -2.81 0.95 -4.34
CA ASN A 72 -3.39 -0.32 -3.91
C ASN A 72 -2.41 -1.15 -3.10
N MET A 73 -1.30 -0.59 -2.67
CA MET A 73 -0.30 -1.31 -1.90
C MET A 73 0.09 -0.54 -0.65
N ALA A 74 0.47 -1.29 0.39
CA ALA A 74 0.98 -0.75 1.63
C ALA A 74 2.08 -1.65 2.15
N LEU A 75 3.10 -1.05 2.80
CA LEU A 75 4.13 -1.83 3.49
C LEU A 75 3.57 -2.34 4.81
N LEU A 76 3.58 -3.64 4.99
CA LEU A 76 3.18 -4.28 6.25
C LEU A 76 4.29 -5.19 6.74
N CYS A 77 4.60 -5.14 8.03
CA CYS A 77 5.50 -6.12 8.62
C CYS A 77 4.83 -7.50 8.65
N GLY A 78 5.63 -8.54 8.87
CA GLY A 78 5.10 -9.91 8.85
C GLY A 78 3.94 -10.13 9.80
N GLY A 79 4.02 -9.56 11.01
CA GLY A 79 2.95 -9.68 12.00
C GLY A 79 1.66 -9.02 11.56
N HIS A 80 1.72 -7.79 11.08
CA HIS A 80 0.53 -7.07 10.64
C HIS A 80 -0.01 -7.61 9.33
N HIS A 81 0.85 -8.10 8.45
CA HIS A 81 0.41 -8.79 7.25
C HIS A 81 -0.47 -10.00 7.59
N LYS A 82 -0.05 -10.78 8.57
CA LYS A 82 -0.87 -11.89 9.07
C LYS A 82 -2.17 -11.41 9.71
N THR A 83 -2.11 -10.32 10.47
CA THR A 83 -3.29 -9.78 11.14
C THR A 83 -4.38 -9.38 10.15
N VAL A 84 -4.04 -8.64 9.08
CA VAL A 84 -5.04 -8.19 8.12
C VAL A 84 -5.66 -9.32 7.31
N HIS A 85 -5.02 -10.50 7.29
CA HIS A 85 -5.56 -11.68 6.64
C HIS A 85 -6.44 -12.53 7.55
N LYS A 86 -6.54 -12.21 8.83
CA LYS A 86 -7.42 -12.96 9.74
C LYS A 86 -8.89 -12.67 9.43
N PRO A 87 -9.77 -13.66 9.67
CA PRO A 87 -11.21 -13.45 9.46
C PRO A 87 -11.74 -12.25 10.24
N GLY A 88 -12.58 -11.46 9.60
CA GLY A 88 -13.18 -10.29 10.22
C GLY A 88 -12.36 -9.01 10.15
N TRP A 89 -11.09 -9.10 9.77
CA TRP A 89 -10.25 -7.93 9.57
C TRP A 89 -10.35 -7.42 8.13
N THR A 90 -10.41 -6.11 7.96
CA THR A 90 -10.38 -5.48 6.63
C THR A 90 -9.36 -4.36 6.62
N ALA A 91 -8.79 -4.12 5.45
CA ALA A 91 -7.86 -3.02 5.23
C ALA A 91 -8.29 -2.28 3.97
N LYS A 92 -8.30 -0.96 4.04
CA LYS A 92 -8.78 -0.12 2.95
C LYS A 92 -7.88 1.10 2.83
N MET A 93 -7.58 1.48 1.59
CA MET A 93 -6.85 2.72 1.33
C MET A 93 -7.86 3.84 1.07
N GLU A 94 -7.78 4.91 1.85
CA GLU A 94 -8.62 6.08 1.68
C GLU A 94 -7.91 7.17 0.86
N PRO A 95 -8.66 8.17 0.38
CA PRO A 95 -8.05 9.30 -0.31
C PRO A 95 -6.91 9.91 0.49
N GLY A 96 -5.83 10.30 -0.18
CA GLY A 96 -4.61 10.75 0.48
C GLY A 96 -3.69 9.61 0.88
N GLN A 97 -4.03 8.38 0.47
CA GLN A 97 -3.24 7.17 0.70
C GLN A 97 -3.06 6.83 2.17
N TYR A 98 -4.13 7.00 2.93
CA TYR A 98 -4.20 6.52 4.31
C TYR A 98 -4.64 5.07 4.34
N LEU A 99 -3.96 4.26 5.14
CA LEU A 99 -4.45 2.91 5.40
C LEU A 99 -5.40 2.95 6.60
N VAL A 100 -6.61 2.43 6.39
CA VAL A 100 -7.60 2.25 7.46
C VAL A 100 -7.80 0.77 7.66
N VAL A 101 -7.55 0.29 8.87
CA VAL A 101 -7.71 -1.12 9.24
C VAL A 101 -8.89 -1.22 10.18
N THR A 102 -9.81 -2.14 9.89
CA THR A 102 -10.98 -2.38 10.74
C THR A 102 -10.88 -3.77 11.34
N ASP A 103 -11.02 -3.86 12.66
CA ASP A 103 -10.98 -5.14 13.36
C ASP A 103 -12.36 -5.83 13.31
N PRO A 104 -12.44 -7.09 13.80
CA PRO A 104 -13.72 -7.83 13.76
C PRO A 104 -14.86 -7.17 14.55
N ASP A 105 -14.54 -6.32 15.50
CA ASP A 105 -15.54 -5.62 16.31
C ASP A 105 -15.99 -4.30 15.68
N GLY A 106 -15.43 -3.95 14.53
CA GLY A 106 -15.77 -2.72 13.85
C GLY A 106 -14.94 -1.50 14.24
N HIS A 107 -13.93 -1.67 15.11
CA HIS A 107 -13.04 -0.58 15.47
C HIS A 107 -12.09 -0.27 14.32
N GLN A 108 -11.97 1.01 14.01
CA GLN A 108 -11.10 1.46 12.93
C GLN A 108 -9.81 2.05 13.49
N LEU A 109 -8.68 1.64 12.87
CA LEU A 109 -7.36 2.18 13.15
C LEU A 109 -6.91 2.92 11.90
N ARG A 110 -6.52 4.18 12.05
CA ARG A 110 -6.08 5.01 10.95
C ARG A 110 -4.67 5.53 11.23
N GLY A 111 -3.80 5.42 10.23
CA GLY A 111 -2.46 5.95 10.33
C GLY A 111 -2.43 7.47 10.22
N PRO A 112 -1.25 8.08 10.47
CA PRO A 112 -1.09 9.52 10.34
C PRO A 112 -1.19 9.97 8.87
N PRO A 113 -1.43 11.27 8.63
CA PRO A 113 -1.53 11.82 7.28
C PRO A 113 -0.29 11.52 6.42
N ARG A 114 -0.53 11.22 5.15
CA ARG A 114 0.51 11.01 4.15
C ARG A 114 0.54 12.20 3.23
N THR A 115 1.51 13.06 3.41
CA THR A 115 1.58 14.31 2.65
C THR A 115 2.71 14.35 1.64
N HIS A 116 3.44 13.26 1.46
CA HIS A 116 4.68 13.24 0.69
C HIS A 116 4.56 12.65 -0.71
N LEU A 117 3.39 12.24 -1.10
CA LEU A 117 3.21 11.69 -2.45
C LEU A 117 2.18 12.43 -3.23
#